data_8857cb0692603bd4b8001c6d82a01b53
#
_entry.id   8857cb0692603bd4b8001c6d82a01b53
#
_cell.length_a   1.000
_cell.length_b   1.000
_cell.length_c   1.000
_cell.angle_alpha   90.00
_cell.angle_beta   90.00
_cell.angle_gamma   90.00
#
_symmetry.space_group_name_H-M   'P 1'
#
loop_
_entity.id
_entity.type
_entity.pdbx_description
1 polymer ?
#
loop_
_entity_poly.entity_id
_entity_poly.type
_entity_poly.pdbx_seq_one_letter_code
_entity_poly.pdbx_strand_id
1 'polypeptide(L)'
;MAIKIGINGFGRIGRMVFRAAVENFDDVEVVGINDLLDPDYLAYMLKFDSVHGTFKHDIKVEGSTMIVDGKKIRLTAEKDPTQLKWNEVGAEIVVESTGLFLTDEKARQHITAGAKKVIMSA
;
A
#
# COMPACT_ATOMS: atom_id res chain seq x y z
N MET A 1 -10.75 -12.97 10.90
CA MET A 1 -10.18 -11.64 11.05
C MET A 1 -9.19 -11.37 9.93
N ALA A 2 -9.31 -10.20 9.31
CA ALA A 2 -8.39 -9.84 8.24
C ALA A 2 -7.07 -9.32 8.79
N ILE A 3 -5.97 -9.73 8.17
CA ILE A 3 -4.67 -9.14 8.43
C ILE A 3 -4.59 -7.83 7.64
N LYS A 4 -4.33 -6.73 8.35
CA LYS A 4 -4.28 -5.42 7.72
C LYS A 4 -2.85 -5.06 7.33
N ILE A 5 -2.67 -4.72 6.06
CA ILE A 5 -1.35 -4.40 5.52
C ILE A 5 -1.29 -2.98 4.97
N GLY A 6 -0.10 -2.38 5.07
CA GLY A 6 0.24 -1.14 4.39
C GLY A 6 1.28 -1.41 3.32
N ILE A 7 1.28 -0.57 2.29
CA ILE A 7 2.24 -0.68 1.19
C ILE A 7 3.00 0.63 1.11
N ASN A 8 4.33 0.57 1.19
CA ASN A 8 5.16 1.72 0.95
C ASN A 8 5.84 1.57 -0.41
N GLY A 9 5.45 2.42 -1.35
CA GLY A 9 5.87 2.34 -2.73
C GLY A 9 4.89 1.56 -3.60
N PHE A 10 4.08 2.28 -4.37
CA PHE A 10 3.05 1.66 -5.22
C PHE A 10 3.55 1.53 -6.66
N GLY A 11 4.77 1.01 -6.81
CA GLY A 11 5.32 0.64 -8.10
C GLY A 11 4.79 -0.72 -8.55
N ARG A 12 5.55 -1.38 -9.43
CA ARG A 12 5.12 -2.67 -9.99
C ARG A 12 4.87 -3.73 -8.90
N ILE A 13 5.79 -3.86 -7.95
CA ILE A 13 5.67 -4.86 -6.89
C ILE A 13 4.52 -4.51 -5.94
N GLY A 14 4.42 -3.24 -5.55
CA GLY A 14 3.33 -2.80 -4.66
C GLY A 14 1.96 -3.04 -5.29
N ARG A 15 1.81 -2.74 -6.58
CA ARG A 15 0.55 -3.00 -7.30
C ARG A 15 0.26 -4.48 -7.41
N MET A 16 1.28 -5.31 -7.61
CA MET A 16 1.11 -6.76 -7.68
C MET A 16 0.63 -7.31 -6.33
N VAL A 17 1.21 -6.85 -5.23
CA VAL A 17 0.79 -7.24 -3.88
C VAL A 17 -0.66 -6.82 -3.63
N PHE A 18 -1.01 -5.59 -4.02
CA PHE A 18 -2.37 -5.08 -3.87
C PHE A 18 -3.38 -5.94 -4.62
N ARG A 19 -3.11 -6.23 -5.89
CA ARG A 19 -4.01 -7.06 -6.70
C ARG A 19 -4.16 -8.46 -6.12
N ALA A 20 -3.06 -9.06 -5.69
CA ALA A 20 -3.11 -10.39 -5.09
C ALA A 20 -3.96 -10.38 -3.82
N ALA A 21 -3.80 -9.37 -2.97
CA ALA A 21 -4.58 -9.26 -1.74
C ALA A 21 -6.08 -9.12 -2.02
N VAL A 22 -6.45 -8.30 -3.01
CA VAL A 22 -7.86 -8.06 -3.34
C VAL A 22 -8.49 -9.27 -4.04
N GLU A 23 -7.75 -9.90 -4.94
CA GLU A 23 -8.30 -10.94 -5.82
C GLU A 23 -8.23 -12.36 -5.25
N ASN A 24 -7.25 -12.64 -4.38
CA ASN A 24 -6.96 -14.02 -3.99
C ASN A 24 -7.03 -14.29 -2.49
N PHE A 25 -7.08 -13.26 -1.64
CA PHE A 25 -7.00 -13.45 -0.19
C PHE A 25 -8.09 -12.67 0.52
N ASP A 26 -9.10 -13.38 1.00
CA ASP A 26 -10.20 -12.76 1.75
C ASP A 26 -9.78 -12.33 3.15
N ASP A 27 -8.70 -12.90 3.68
CA ASP A 27 -8.22 -12.63 5.03
C ASP A 27 -7.08 -11.61 5.07
N VAL A 28 -6.82 -10.93 3.96
CA VAL A 28 -5.81 -9.86 3.89
C VAL A 28 -6.48 -8.60 3.37
N GLU A 29 -6.26 -7.49 4.06
CA GLU A 29 -6.86 -6.21 3.71
C GLU A 29 -5.79 -5.13 3.60
N VAL A 30 -5.72 -4.44 2.48
CA VAL A 30 -4.84 -3.28 2.33
C VAL A 30 -5.54 -2.06 2.91
N VAL A 31 -4.93 -1.43 3.90
CA VAL A 31 -5.53 -0.30 4.61
C VAL A 31 -4.83 1.03 4.35
N GLY A 32 -3.61 1.00 3.82
CA GLY A 32 -2.88 2.22 3.51
C GLY A 32 -1.83 1.98 2.45
N ILE A 33 -1.61 3.01 1.64
CA ILE A 33 -0.58 3.03 0.59
C ILE A 33 0.15 4.36 0.70
N ASN A 34 1.48 4.32 0.69
CA ASN A 34 2.29 5.51 0.64
C ASN A 34 3.06 5.55 -0.67
N ASP A 35 2.92 6.64 -1.41
CA ASP A 35 3.69 6.89 -2.62
C ASP A 35 3.70 8.40 -2.87
N LEU A 36 4.77 8.91 -3.45
CA LEU A 36 4.92 10.35 -3.69
C LEU A 36 4.14 10.84 -4.90
N LEU A 37 3.58 9.94 -5.70
CA LEU A 37 2.81 10.31 -6.88
C LEU A 37 1.36 10.67 -6.50
N ASP A 38 0.70 11.38 -7.42
CA ASP A 38 -0.68 11.83 -7.25
C ASP A 38 -1.64 10.65 -7.08
N PRO A 39 -2.62 10.73 -6.17
CA PRO A 39 -3.61 9.66 -5.99
C PRO A 39 -4.34 9.24 -7.26
N ASP A 40 -4.70 10.20 -8.11
CA ASP A 40 -5.37 9.88 -9.38
C ASP A 40 -4.47 9.07 -10.30
N TYR A 41 -3.18 9.38 -10.30
CA TYR A 41 -2.21 8.65 -11.09
C TYR A 41 -2.00 7.24 -10.55
N LEU A 42 -1.99 7.07 -9.23
CA LEU A 42 -1.88 5.76 -8.61
C LEU A 42 -3.08 4.87 -8.98
N ALA A 43 -4.28 5.43 -8.94
CA ALA A 43 -5.49 4.72 -9.34
C ALA A 43 -5.45 4.33 -10.82
N TYR A 44 -4.98 5.24 -11.67
CA TYR A 44 -4.82 4.97 -13.10
C TYR A 44 -3.85 3.82 -13.35
N MET A 45 -2.68 3.84 -12.68
CA MET A 45 -1.70 2.77 -12.83
C MET A 45 -2.23 1.43 -12.35
N LEU A 46 -2.99 1.42 -11.26
CA LEU A 46 -3.59 0.18 -10.76
C LEU A 46 -4.56 -0.39 -11.77
N LYS A 47 -5.44 0.46 -12.33
CA LYS A 47 -6.48 0.02 -13.25
C LYS A 47 -5.92 -0.49 -14.57
N PHE A 48 -4.91 0.17 -15.10
CA PHE A 48 -4.39 -0.08 -16.45
C PHE A 48 -2.97 -0.65 -16.48
N ASP A 49 -2.59 -1.40 -15.45
CA ASP A 49 -1.29 -2.06 -15.43
C ASP A 49 -1.21 -3.07 -16.58
N SER A 50 -0.37 -2.77 -17.57
CA SER A 50 -0.28 -3.56 -18.79
C SER A 50 0.32 -4.96 -18.58
N VAL A 51 1.06 -5.15 -17.50
CA VAL A 51 1.68 -6.45 -17.20
C VAL A 51 0.65 -7.43 -16.66
N HIS A 52 -0.27 -6.94 -15.84
CA HIS A 52 -1.28 -7.76 -15.16
C HIS A 52 -2.67 -7.62 -15.73
N GLY A 53 -2.83 -6.85 -16.81
CA GLY A 53 -4.12 -6.58 -17.43
C GLY A 53 -4.95 -5.55 -16.66
N THR A 54 -6.15 -5.29 -17.16
CA THR A 54 -7.06 -4.33 -16.55
C THR A 54 -7.58 -4.86 -15.23
N PHE A 55 -7.49 -4.04 -14.18
CA PHE A 55 -8.04 -4.37 -12.86
C PHE A 55 -9.56 -4.22 -12.92
N LYS A 56 -10.28 -5.28 -12.61
CA LYS A 56 -11.73 -5.35 -12.82
C LYS A 56 -12.56 -4.89 -11.61
N HIS A 57 -11.92 -4.34 -10.61
CA HIS A 57 -12.62 -3.85 -9.43
C HIS A 57 -12.90 -2.35 -9.55
N ASP A 58 -13.94 -1.89 -8.87
CA ASP A 58 -14.31 -0.48 -8.87
C ASP A 58 -13.31 0.33 -8.08
N ILE A 59 -12.74 1.36 -8.69
CA ILE A 59 -11.75 2.24 -8.05
C ILE A 59 -12.24 3.67 -8.10
N LYS A 60 -12.30 4.31 -6.94
CA LYS A 60 -12.62 5.73 -6.80
C LYS A 60 -11.56 6.42 -5.97
N VAL A 61 -11.32 7.69 -6.22
CA VAL A 61 -10.40 8.51 -5.44
C VAL A 61 -11.16 9.70 -4.88
N GLU A 62 -11.10 9.87 -3.56
CA GLU A 62 -11.69 11.02 -2.87
C GLU A 62 -10.62 11.65 -2.00
N GLY A 63 -10.03 12.79 -2.45
CA GLY A 63 -8.95 13.45 -1.73
C GLY A 63 -7.74 12.55 -1.60
N SER A 64 -7.38 12.20 -0.38
CA SER A 64 -6.26 11.31 -0.08
C SER A 64 -6.72 9.90 0.28
N THR A 65 -7.89 9.49 -0.22
CA THR A 65 -8.43 8.15 0.03
C THR A 65 -8.77 7.49 -1.29
N MET A 66 -8.35 6.24 -1.45
CA MET A 66 -8.75 5.42 -2.59
C MET A 66 -9.78 4.41 -2.09
N ILE A 67 -10.88 4.27 -2.84
CA ILE A 67 -11.95 3.36 -2.49
C ILE A 67 -12.00 2.26 -3.54
N VAL A 68 -11.77 1.02 -3.13
CA VAL A 68 -11.79 -0.14 -4.02
C VAL A 68 -12.88 -1.09 -3.54
N ASP A 69 -13.90 -1.29 -4.38
CA ASP A 69 -15.07 -2.12 -4.05
C ASP A 69 -15.71 -1.73 -2.71
N GLY A 70 -15.74 -0.42 -2.43
CA GLY A 70 -16.34 0.10 -1.20
C GLY A 70 -15.41 0.11 0.01
N LYS A 71 -14.20 -0.39 -0.11
CA LYS A 71 -13.23 -0.38 0.99
C LYS A 71 -12.30 0.81 0.87
N LYS A 72 -12.17 1.56 1.96
CA LYS A 72 -11.34 2.78 2.00
C LYS A 72 -9.90 2.46 2.31
N ILE A 73 -9.00 3.04 1.51
CA ILE A 73 -7.56 2.87 1.66
C ILE A 73 -6.94 4.26 1.79
N ARG A 74 -6.21 4.51 2.88
CA ARG A 74 -5.56 5.79 3.09
C ARG A 74 -4.37 5.93 2.15
N LEU A 75 -4.30 7.07 1.43
CA LEU A 75 -3.15 7.39 0.59
C LEU A 75 -2.33 8.47 1.27
N THR A 76 -1.03 8.26 1.33
CA THR A 76 -0.08 9.25 1.88
C THR A 76 1.04 9.49 0.89
N ALA A 77 1.71 10.63 1.03
CA ALA A 77 2.84 11.01 0.18
C ALA A 77 4.00 11.50 1.05
N GLU A 78 4.40 10.68 2.03
CA GLU A 78 5.43 11.02 2.99
C GLU A 78 6.79 10.47 2.56
N LYS A 79 7.81 11.32 2.62
CA LYS A 79 9.19 10.90 2.37
C LYS A 79 9.81 10.21 3.57
N ASP A 80 9.36 10.58 4.77
CA ASP A 80 9.87 10.03 6.03
C ASP A 80 8.95 8.92 6.51
N PRO A 81 9.40 7.65 6.51
CA PRO A 81 8.55 6.54 6.93
C PRO A 81 8.07 6.64 8.37
N THR A 82 8.77 7.35 9.24
CA THR A 82 8.35 7.49 10.65
C THR A 82 7.07 8.33 10.78
N GLN A 83 6.71 9.10 9.75
CA GLN A 83 5.52 9.94 9.73
C GLN A 83 4.29 9.24 9.13
N LEU A 84 4.41 7.97 8.75
CA LEU A 84 3.32 7.26 8.08
C LEU A 84 2.18 6.88 9.00
N LYS A 85 2.43 6.78 10.30
CA LYS A 85 1.39 6.51 11.30
C LYS A 85 0.55 5.29 10.94
N TRP A 86 1.22 4.17 10.68
CA TRP A 86 0.55 2.93 10.33
C TRP A 86 -0.46 2.47 11.38
N ASN A 87 -0.22 2.84 12.64
CA ASN A 87 -1.13 2.51 13.73
C ASN A 87 -2.50 3.18 13.58
N GLU A 88 -2.59 4.32 12.91
CA GLU A 88 -3.88 5.01 12.71
C GLU A 88 -4.82 4.24 11.80
N VAL A 89 -4.27 3.48 10.85
CA VAL A 89 -5.08 2.66 9.95
C VAL A 89 -5.10 1.19 10.37
N GLY A 90 -4.39 0.86 11.45
CA GLY A 90 -4.33 -0.50 11.95
C GLY A 90 -3.49 -1.44 11.11
N ALA A 91 -2.56 -0.92 10.32
CA ALA A 91 -1.67 -1.75 9.50
C ALA A 91 -0.72 -2.52 10.40
N GLU A 92 -0.80 -3.84 10.36
CA GLU A 92 0.06 -4.71 11.16
C GLU A 92 1.35 -5.05 10.43
N ILE A 93 1.26 -5.27 9.13
CA ILE A 93 2.39 -5.63 8.28
C ILE A 93 2.53 -4.57 7.20
N VAL A 94 3.75 -4.11 6.99
CA VAL A 94 4.05 -3.15 5.93
C VAL A 94 4.93 -3.82 4.89
N VAL A 95 4.55 -3.70 3.63
CA VAL A 95 5.36 -4.15 2.49
C VAL A 95 6.16 -2.96 2.00
N GLU A 96 7.48 -3.05 2.14
CA GLU A 96 8.40 -2.03 1.67
C GLU A 96 8.83 -2.38 0.25
N SER A 97 8.30 -1.68 -0.74
CA SER A 97 8.51 -2.00 -2.15
C SER A 97 8.97 -0.80 -2.99
N THR A 98 9.59 0.19 -2.34
CA THR A 98 10.13 1.34 -3.07
C THR A 98 11.38 1.00 -3.87
N GLY A 99 12.10 -0.05 -3.47
CA GLY A 99 13.37 -0.42 -4.08
C GLY A 99 14.53 0.49 -3.71
N LEU A 100 14.26 1.57 -2.97
CA LEU A 100 15.27 2.56 -2.65
C LEU A 100 16.09 2.20 -1.41
N PHE A 101 15.49 1.48 -0.48
CA PHE A 101 16.10 1.26 0.83
C PHE A 101 15.79 -0.14 1.35
N LEU A 102 16.69 -1.07 1.10
CA LEU A 102 16.59 -2.43 1.63
C LEU A 102 17.50 -2.56 2.85
N THR A 103 17.21 -1.77 3.90
CA THR A 103 18.04 -1.75 5.10
C THR A 103 17.20 -1.98 6.35
N ASP A 104 17.84 -2.52 7.40
CA ASP A 104 17.20 -2.68 8.71
C ASP A 104 16.70 -1.36 9.26
N GLU A 105 17.38 -0.27 8.95
CA GLU A 105 16.98 1.06 9.40
C GLU A 105 15.60 1.44 8.85
N LYS A 106 15.34 1.17 7.58
CA LYS A 106 14.03 1.47 6.99
C LYS A 106 12.93 0.60 7.59
N ALA A 107 13.22 -0.67 7.83
CA ALA A 107 12.27 -1.54 8.52
C ALA A 107 11.93 -1.00 9.91
N ARG A 108 12.94 -0.54 10.65
CA ARG A 108 12.72 0.04 11.98
C ARG A 108 11.89 1.32 11.92
N GLN A 109 12.05 2.13 10.89
CA GLN A 109 11.24 3.33 10.71
C GLN A 109 9.76 3.00 10.56
N HIS A 110 9.41 1.94 9.84
CA HIS A 110 8.02 1.50 9.74
C HIS A 110 7.48 1.00 11.08
N ILE A 111 8.30 0.32 11.86
CA ILE A 111 7.89 -0.15 13.18
C ILE A 111 7.69 1.05 14.11
N THR A 112 8.55 2.06 14.03
CA THR A 112 8.35 3.31 14.76
C THR A 112 7.04 3.99 14.39
N ALA A 113 6.63 3.88 13.12
CA ALA A 113 5.35 4.42 12.65
C ALA A 113 4.15 3.57 13.07
N GLY A 114 4.35 2.44 13.72
CA GLY A 114 3.27 1.64 14.28
C GLY A 114 3.06 0.26 13.68
N ALA A 115 3.85 -0.14 12.67
CA ALA A 115 3.77 -1.48 12.10
C ALA A 115 4.38 -2.52 13.05
N LYS A 116 3.85 -3.72 13.04
CA LYS A 116 4.39 -4.83 13.84
C LYS A 116 5.45 -5.61 13.09
N LYS A 117 5.31 -5.72 11.77
CA LYS A 117 6.25 -6.40 10.90
C LYS A 117 6.46 -5.63 9.61
N VAL A 118 7.63 -5.80 9.02
CA VAL A 118 7.95 -5.22 7.73
C VAL A 118 8.48 -6.31 6.81
N ILE A 119 7.90 -6.39 5.61
CA ILE A 119 8.39 -7.27 4.56
C ILE A 119 9.07 -6.39 3.52
N MET A 120 10.35 -6.65 3.28
CA MET A 120 11.11 -5.88 2.31
C MET A 120 11.12 -6.62 0.99
N SER A 121 10.64 -5.93 -0.04
CA SER A 121 10.59 -6.46 -1.39
C SER A 121 11.36 -5.55 -2.32
N ALA A 122 12.25 -6.11 -3.08
CA ALA A 122 13.06 -5.35 -4.04
C ALA A 122 12.28 -5.00 -5.30
#